data_60f2802a70fb7ea6c1f1ffa624738801
#
_entry.id   60f2802a70fb7ea6c1f1ffa624738801
#
_cell.length_a   1.000
_cell.length_b   1.000
_cell.length_c   1.000
_cell.angle_alpha   90.00
_cell.angle_beta   90.00
_cell.angle_gamma   90.00
#
_symmetry.space_group_name_H-M   'P 1'
#
loop_
_entity.id
_entity.type
_entity.pdbx_description
1 polymer ?
#
loop_
_entity_poly.entity_id
_entity_poly.type
_entity_poly.pdbx_seq_one_letter_code
_entity_poly.pdbx_strand_id
1 'polypeptide(L)'
;MVTLLLTFFVLLLVILNDAEKHIDRVINQLLDVTYEELQENVASSYVSVDRVTKGIKITLRGKLFKSMSADVDTRVYPLLQQVGGIIRTSKIMNVFDDEEYVPLLELIEKRGAFLNVEVRCEGHTDDLKLPRKAAYPSNWELSSARSLNLVKLLSKYAGMSEKHFSALGYGEFRPIIDVDTLRHSAQKNEARAINRRVEIYLDAFLKQQGSVGI
;
A
#
# COMPACT_ATOMS: atom_id res chain seq x y z
N MET A 1 10.87 45.92 -20.88
CA MET A 1 11.07 44.57 -21.42
C MET A 1 11.30 43.54 -20.34
N VAL A 2 12.31 43.70 -19.45
CA VAL A 2 12.62 42.70 -18.37
C VAL A 2 11.43 42.44 -17.44
N THR A 3 10.70 43.48 -17.03
CA THR A 3 9.52 43.35 -16.13
C THR A 3 8.39 42.55 -16.76
N LEU A 4 8.12 42.72 -18.05
CA LEU A 4 7.08 42.00 -18.76
C LEU A 4 7.43 40.52 -18.93
N LEU A 5 8.69 40.19 -19.17
CA LEU A 5 9.21 38.84 -19.21
C LEU A 5 9.11 38.16 -17.83
N LEU A 6 9.46 38.89 -16.75
CA LEU A 6 9.37 38.37 -15.39
C LEU A 6 7.92 38.09 -15.00
N THR A 7 6.99 39.00 -15.28
CA THR A 7 5.55 38.78 -14.99
C THR A 7 4.98 37.63 -15.78
N PHE A 8 5.39 37.43 -17.03
CA PHE A 8 5.01 36.27 -17.82
C PHE A 8 5.49 34.95 -17.21
N PHE A 9 6.76 34.87 -16.79
CA PHE A 9 7.29 33.67 -16.13
C PHE A 9 6.59 33.39 -14.81
N VAL A 10 6.32 34.42 -13.99
CA VAL A 10 5.58 34.24 -12.73
C VAL A 10 4.15 33.73 -13.00
N LEU A 11 3.45 34.28 -13.98
CA LEU A 11 2.12 33.83 -14.36
C LEU A 11 2.14 32.37 -14.84
N LEU A 12 3.12 32.00 -15.64
CA LEU A 12 3.32 30.64 -16.16
C LEU A 12 3.59 29.65 -15.02
N LEU A 13 4.42 30.02 -14.04
CA LEU A 13 4.65 29.22 -12.83
C LEU A 13 3.40 29.04 -12.00
N VAL A 14 2.57 30.08 -11.86
CA VAL A 14 1.28 29.99 -11.11
C VAL A 14 0.34 29.02 -11.81
N ILE A 15 0.16 29.13 -13.13
CA ILE A 15 -0.71 28.23 -13.90
C ILE A 15 -0.25 26.78 -13.82
N LEU A 16 1.06 26.53 -13.92
CA LEU A 16 1.62 25.18 -13.79
C LEU A 16 1.40 24.59 -12.39
N ASN A 17 1.56 25.38 -11.34
CA ASN A 17 1.35 24.97 -9.96
C ASN A 17 -0.15 24.66 -9.67
N ASP A 18 -1.08 25.48 -10.21
CA ASP A 18 -2.51 25.25 -10.00
C ASP A 18 -3.00 23.95 -10.66
N ALA A 19 -2.47 23.62 -11.84
CA ALA A 19 -2.80 22.36 -12.48
C ALA A 19 -2.23 21.13 -11.76
N GLU A 20 -1.04 21.23 -11.15
CA GLU A 20 -0.48 20.16 -10.29
C GLU A 20 -1.34 19.94 -9.05
N LYS A 21 -1.70 21.01 -8.38
CA LYS A 21 -2.59 20.96 -7.22
C LYS A 21 -3.97 20.39 -7.56
N HIS A 22 -4.46 20.63 -8.79
CA HIS A 22 -5.72 20.05 -9.24
C HIS A 22 -5.62 18.53 -9.37
N ILE A 23 -4.57 18.01 -10.01
CA ILE A 23 -4.32 16.57 -10.16
C ILE A 23 -4.25 15.91 -8.78
N ASP A 24 -3.40 16.44 -7.88
CA ASP A 24 -3.24 15.91 -6.53
C ASP A 24 -4.55 15.91 -5.75
N ARG A 25 -5.36 16.96 -5.89
CA ARG A 25 -6.67 17.07 -5.23
C ARG A 25 -7.61 15.96 -5.68
N VAL A 26 -7.72 15.71 -6.98
CA VAL A 26 -8.61 14.67 -7.52
C VAL A 26 -8.15 13.29 -7.07
N ILE A 27 -6.85 12.98 -7.19
CA ILE A 27 -6.31 11.69 -6.72
C ILE A 27 -6.59 11.50 -5.22
N ASN A 28 -6.37 12.53 -4.40
CA ASN A 28 -6.63 12.44 -2.97
C ASN A 28 -8.13 12.24 -2.68
N GLN A 29 -9.03 12.91 -3.38
CA GLN A 29 -10.48 12.70 -3.23
C GLN A 29 -10.89 11.26 -3.54
N LEU A 30 -10.35 10.65 -4.60
CA LEU A 30 -10.61 9.25 -4.94
C LEU A 30 -10.10 8.28 -3.87
N LEU A 31 -8.92 8.56 -3.32
CA LEU A 31 -8.35 7.80 -2.22
C LEU A 31 -9.14 7.98 -0.92
N ASP A 32 -9.62 9.19 -0.63
CA ASP A 32 -10.37 9.48 0.60
C ASP A 32 -11.70 8.74 0.63
N VAL A 33 -12.44 8.70 -0.50
CA VAL A 33 -13.67 7.88 -0.61
C VAL A 33 -13.38 6.40 -0.37
N THR A 34 -12.30 5.86 -0.95
CA THR A 34 -11.92 4.46 -0.74
C THR A 34 -11.46 4.19 0.71
N TYR A 35 -10.79 5.16 1.32
CA TYR A 35 -10.38 5.09 2.72
C TYR A 35 -11.58 5.02 3.66
N GLU A 36 -12.59 5.87 3.46
CA GLU A 36 -13.81 5.86 4.26
C GLU A 36 -14.54 4.51 4.15
N GLU A 37 -14.68 3.98 2.94
CA GLU A 37 -15.31 2.68 2.71
C GLU A 37 -14.54 1.53 3.41
N LEU A 38 -13.21 1.53 3.31
CA LEU A 38 -12.37 0.55 4.01
C LEU A 38 -12.45 0.71 5.53
N GLN A 39 -12.43 1.96 6.03
CA GLN A 39 -12.50 2.26 7.46
C GLN A 39 -13.82 1.76 8.07
N GLU A 40 -14.94 1.98 7.39
CA GLU A 40 -16.27 1.58 7.87
C GLU A 40 -16.47 0.06 7.83
N ASN A 41 -15.96 -0.61 6.80
CA ASN A 41 -16.28 -2.00 6.55
C ASN A 41 -15.22 -2.99 7.05
N VAL A 42 -13.95 -2.58 7.14
CA VAL A 42 -12.82 -3.50 7.39
C VAL A 42 -12.14 -3.25 8.73
N ALA A 43 -12.15 -2.02 9.25
CA ALA A 43 -11.46 -1.68 10.50
C ALA A 43 -12.00 -2.48 11.69
N SER A 44 -11.10 -3.02 12.52
CA SER A 44 -11.42 -3.82 13.69
C SER A 44 -10.26 -3.81 14.69
N SER A 45 -10.36 -4.54 15.80
CA SER A 45 -9.25 -4.68 16.77
C SER A 45 -7.98 -5.31 16.17
N TYR A 46 -8.07 -6.02 15.06
CA TYR A 46 -6.96 -6.69 14.37
C TYR A 46 -6.56 -6.02 13.05
N VAL A 47 -7.36 -5.06 12.59
CA VAL A 47 -7.17 -4.37 11.31
C VAL A 47 -7.24 -2.88 11.55
N SER A 48 -6.17 -2.15 11.25
CA SER A 48 -6.21 -0.68 11.15
C SER A 48 -6.15 -0.26 9.69
N VAL A 49 -6.88 0.79 9.36
CA VAL A 49 -6.85 1.45 8.06
C VAL A 49 -6.39 2.87 8.29
N ASP A 50 -5.31 3.25 7.63
CA ASP A 50 -4.67 4.55 7.81
C ASP A 50 -4.52 5.25 6.45
N ARG A 51 -4.84 6.54 6.38
CA ARG A 51 -4.54 7.36 5.21
C ARG A 51 -3.06 7.75 5.26
N VAL A 52 -2.32 7.46 4.19
CA VAL A 52 -0.90 7.78 4.06
C VAL A 52 -0.66 8.70 2.86
N THR A 53 0.53 9.29 2.76
CA THR A 53 0.84 10.35 1.78
C THR A 53 0.52 9.96 0.33
N LYS A 54 0.77 8.70 -0.06
CA LYS A 54 0.59 8.24 -1.44
C LYS A 54 -0.57 7.26 -1.61
N GLY A 55 -1.37 7.04 -0.58
CA GLY A 55 -2.41 6.02 -0.66
C GLY A 55 -3.08 5.70 0.65
N ILE A 56 -3.48 4.45 0.79
CA ILE A 56 -4.15 3.89 1.96
C ILE A 56 -3.33 2.70 2.44
N LYS A 57 -3.12 2.61 3.75
CA LYS A 57 -2.44 1.48 4.37
C LYS A 57 -3.42 0.70 5.24
N ILE A 58 -3.55 -0.59 4.97
CA ILE A 58 -4.32 -1.54 5.78
C ILE A 58 -3.32 -2.42 6.51
N THR A 59 -3.28 -2.33 7.84
CA THR A 59 -2.40 -3.15 8.68
C THR A 59 -3.17 -4.29 9.28
N LEU A 60 -2.79 -5.52 8.97
CA LEU A 60 -3.35 -6.74 9.51
C LEU A 60 -2.42 -7.29 10.61
N ARG A 61 -2.96 -7.53 11.81
CA ARG A 61 -2.23 -8.06 12.97
C ARG A 61 -2.83 -9.38 13.45
N GLY A 62 -2.09 -10.07 14.30
CA GLY A 62 -2.55 -11.30 14.92
C GLY A 62 -2.18 -12.57 14.16
N LYS A 63 -2.99 -13.61 14.29
CA LYS A 63 -2.71 -14.93 13.69
C LYS A 63 -3.20 -15.00 12.24
N LEU A 64 -2.50 -14.28 11.36
CA LEU A 64 -2.82 -14.24 9.93
C LEU A 64 -2.33 -15.46 9.16
N PHE A 65 -1.26 -16.08 9.67
CA PHE A 65 -0.61 -17.23 9.05
C PHE A 65 -0.51 -18.39 10.03
N LYS A 66 -0.42 -19.59 9.51
CA LYS A 66 -0.02 -20.74 10.32
C LYS A 66 1.38 -20.52 10.89
N SER A 67 1.64 -21.09 12.07
CA SER A 67 2.93 -20.90 12.76
C SER A 67 4.10 -21.32 11.86
N MET A 68 5.12 -20.47 11.76
CA MET A 68 6.34 -20.68 10.94
C MET A 68 6.06 -21.03 9.47
N SER A 69 4.87 -20.68 8.95
CA SER A 69 4.44 -20.92 7.58
C SER A 69 4.08 -19.60 6.90
N ALA A 70 4.09 -19.59 5.57
CA ALA A 70 3.52 -18.56 4.73
C ALA A 70 2.06 -18.85 4.34
N ASP A 71 1.49 -19.97 4.77
CA ASP A 71 0.09 -20.28 4.51
C ASP A 71 -0.81 -19.37 5.31
N VAL A 72 -1.67 -18.64 4.60
CA VAL A 72 -2.67 -17.77 5.21
C VAL A 72 -3.71 -18.64 5.94
N ASP A 73 -4.05 -18.25 7.16
CA ASP A 73 -5.10 -18.93 7.93
C ASP A 73 -6.46 -18.70 7.26
N THR A 74 -7.24 -19.77 7.08
CA THR A 74 -8.53 -19.70 6.40
C THR A 74 -9.53 -18.76 7.07
N ARG A 75 -9.36 -18.49 8.36
CA ARG A 75 -10.17 -17.52 9.11
C ARG A 75 -10.02 -16.08 8.63
N VAL A 76 -8.92 -15.80 7.92
CA VAL A 76 -8.63 -14.46 7.36
C VAL A 76 -9.26 -14.28 5.97
N TYR A 77 -9.69 -15.36 5.30
CA TYR A 77 -10.21 -15.31 3.94
C TYR A 77 -11.42 -14.37 3.77
N PRO A 78 -12.44 -14.36 4.66
CA PRO A 78 -13.55 -13.41 4.52
C PRO A 78 -13.10 -11.95 4.54
N LEU A 79 -12.14 -11.62 5.41
CA LEU A 79 -11.55 -10.29 5.47
C LEU A 79 -10.83 -9.93 4.16
N LEU A 80 -10.02 -10.85 3.61
CA LEU A 80 -9.32 -10.61 2.35
C LEU A 80 -10.28 -10.50 1.16
N GLN A 81 -11.40 -11.24 1.19
CA GLN A 81 -12.46 -11.09 0.18
C GLN A 81 -13.10 -9.70 0.24
N GLN A 82 -13.38 -9.22 1.44
CA GLN A 82 -13.95 -7.88 1.65
C GLN A 82 -12.98 -6.80 1.19
N VAL A 83 -11.71 -6.85 1.62
CA VAL A 83 -10.66 -5.92 1.18
C VAL A 83 -10.50 -5.96 -0.34
N GLY A 84 -10.38 -7.15 -0.93
CA GLY A 84 -10.25 -7.32 -2.38
C GLY A 84 -11.47 -6.79 -3.14
N GLY A 85 -12.68 -7.00 -2.61
CA GLY A 85 -13.92 -6.46 -3.18
C GLY A 85 -13.93 -4.94 -3.22
N ILE A 86 -13.60 -4.29 -2.10
CA ILE A 86 -13.55 -2.82 -2.00
C ILE A 86 -12.47 -2.25 -2.93
N ILE A 87 -11.27 -2.84 -2.95
CA ILE A 87 -10.20 -2.41 -3.86
C ILE A 87 -10.68 -2.49 -5.32
N ARG A 88 -11.31 -3.61 -5.71
CA ARG A 88 -11.82 -3.80 -7.07
C ARG A 88 -12.83 -2.74 -7.49
N THR A 89 -13.78 -2.38 -6.60
CA THR A 89 -14.86 -1.43 -6.89
C THR A 89 -14.45 0.02 -6.65
N SER A 90 -13.27 0.26 -6.06
CA SER A 90 -12.82 1.61 -5.75
C SER A 90 -12.64 2.46 -7.01
N LYS A 91 -13.04 3.72 -6.93
CA LYS A 91 -12.90 4.68 -8.04
C LYS A 91 -11.45 4.87 -8.45
N ILE A 92 -10.51 4.84 -7.50
CA ILE A 92 -9.08 5.01 -7.81
C ILE A 92 -8.52 3.86 -8.65
N MET A 93 -8.97 2.62 -8.45
CA MET A 93 -8.55 1.47 -9.27
C MET A 93 -9.18 1.50 -10.66
N ASN A 94 -10.39 2.04 -10.79
CA ASN A 94 -11.16 2.10 -12.04
C ASN A 94 -11.01 3.44 -12.76
N VAL A 95 -10.12 4.32 -12.30
CA VAL A 95 -9.91 5.67 -12.87
C VAL A 95 -9.55 5.66 -14.36
N PHE A 96 -8.94 4.58 -14.85
CA PHE A 96 -8.54 4.42 -16.26
C PHE A 96 -9.70 4.00 -17.18
N ASP A 97 -10.76 3.43 -16.62
CA ASP A 97 -11.92 2.91 -17.35
C ASP A 97 -13.14 3.85 -17.24
N ASP A 98 -13.04 4.93 -16.47
CA ASP A 98 -14.12 5.88 -16.22
C ASP A 98 -13.93 7.15 -17.05
N GLU A 99 -14.91 7.43 -17.93
CA GLU A 99 -14.90 8.59 -18.84
C GLU A 99 -14.80 9.93 -18.08
N GLU A 100 -15.26 10.00 -16.84
CA GLU A 100 -15.17 11.20 -15.97
C GLU A 100 -13.72 11.66 -15.79
N TYR A 101 -12.75 10.71 -15.76
CA TYR A 101 -11.34 11.02 -15.47
C TYR A 101 -10.45 11.12 -16.70
N VAL A 102 -10.97 10.93 -17.92
CA VAL A 102 -10.20 11.10 -19.16
C VAL A 102 -9.49 12.47 -19.23
N PRO A 103 -10.15 13.62 -18.92
CA PRO A 103 -9.46 14.90 -18.94
C PRO A 103 -8.31 15.02 -17.94
N LEU A 104 -8.44 14.36 -16.78
CA LEU A 104 -7.38 14.29 -15.77
C LEU A 104 -6.18 13.49 -16.29
N LEU A 105 -6.42 12.32 -16.87
CA LEU A 105 -5.37 11.44 -17.42
C LEU A 105 -4.63 12.11 -18.57
N GLU A 106 -5.34 12.79 -19.48
CA GLU A 106 -4.73 13.59 -20.55
C GLU A 106 -3.87 14.75 -20.01
N LEU A 107 -4.34 15.41 -18.93
CA LEU A 107 -3.57 16.48 -18.29
C LEU A 107 -2.26 15.96 -17.71
N ILE A 108 -2.30 14.77 -17.09
CA ILE A 108 -1.11 14.09 -16.54
C ILE A 108 -0.15 13.72 -17.69
N GLU A 109 -0.65 13.14 -18.77
CA GLU A 109 0.14 12.72 -19.93
C GLU A 109 0.83 13.90 -20.62
N LYS A 110 0.11 15.01 -20.85
CA LYS A 110 0.67 16.26 -21.41
C LYS A 110 1.84 16.82 -20.58
N ARG A 111 2.00 16.39 -19.33
CA ARG A 111 3.11 16.74 -18.44
C ARG A 111 4.25 15.72 -18.46
N GLY A 112 4.20 14.72 -19.34
CA GLY A 112 5.19 13.67 -19.43
C GLY A 112 5.18 12.73 -18.23
N ALA A 113 4.01 12.58 -17.57
CA ALA A 113 3.81 11.68 -16.44
C ALA A 113 2.65 10.70 -16.72
N PHE A 114 2.50 9.69 -15.87
CA PHE A 114 1.33 8.83 -15.84
C PHE A 114 0.95 8.52 -14.40
N LEU A 115 -0.33 8.28 -14.17
CA LEU A 115 -0.82 7.84 -12.87
C LEU A 115 -0.51 6.34 -12.70
N ASN A 116 0.19 6.00 -11.63
CA ASN A 116 0.42 4.61 -11.23
C ASN A 116 -0.48 4.28 -10.05
N VAL A 117 -1.31 3.25 -10.21
CA VAL A 117 -2.14 2.71 -9.12
C VAL A 117 -1.77 1.26 -8.92
N GLU A 118 -1.34 0.89 -7.71
CA GLU A 118 -0.89 -0.46 -7.40
C GLU A 118 -1.28 -0.90 -5.99
N VAL A 119 -1.41 -2.20 -5.80
CA VAL A 119 -1.61 -2.81 -4.48
C VAL A 119 -0.30 -3.47 -4.05
N ARG A 120 0.31 -2.95 -3.00
CA ARG A 120 1.58 -3.44 -2.47
C ARG A 120 1.37 -4.15 -1.15
N CYS A 121 1.84 -5.39 -1.05
CA CYS A 121 1.79 -6.19 0.17
C CYS A 121 3.17 -6.28 0.82
N GLU A 122 3.27 -5.92 2.09
CA GLU A 122 4.50 -5.96 2.86
C GLU A 122 4.38 -6.93 4.03
N GLY A 123 5.33 -7.87 4.13
CA GLY A 123 5.41 -8.85 5.21
C GLY A 123 6.45 -8.46 6.25
N HIS A 124 6.10 -8.58 7.54
CA HIS A 124 6.98 -8.31 8.66
C HIS A 124 6.94 -9.46 9.67
N THR A 125 8.09 -9.74 10.28
CA THR A 125 8.22 -10.72 11.36
C THR A 125 8.62 -10.03 12.67
N ASP A 126 8.70 -10.80 13.74
CA ASP A 126 9.42 -10.39 14.95
C ASP A 126 10.93 -10.69 14.83
N ASP A 127 11.68 -10.37 15.88
CA ASP A 127 13.12 -10.53 16.03
C ASP A 127 13.57 -11.98 16.35
N LEU A 128 12.63 -12.90 16.55
CA LEU A 128 12.98 -14.28 16.90
C LEU A 128 13.50 -15.02 15.66
N LYS A 129 14.66 -15.65 15.80
CA LYS A 129 15.24 -16.48 14.74
C LYS A 129 14.41 -17.74 14.51
N LEU A 130 14.27 -18.10 13.26
CA LEU A 130 13.59 -19.32 12.89
C LEU A 130 14.40 -20.55 13.34
N PRO A 131 13.73 -21.65 13.75
CA PRO A 131 14.41 -22.91 14.05
C PRO A 131 15.20 -23.45 12.85
N ARG A 132 16.29 -24.16 13.07
CA ARG A 132 17.13 -24.75 12.00
C ARG A 132 16.37 -25.67 11.02
N LYS A 133 15.26 -26.26 11.46
CA LYS A 133 14.39 -27.13 10.63
C LYS A 133 13.17 -26.41 10.06
N ALA A 134 13.12 -25.08 10.16
CA ALA A 134 12.02 -24.32 9.56
C ALA A 134 12.02 -24.43 8.02
N ALA A 135 10.86 -24.30 7.42
CA ALA A 135 10.72 -24.34 5.96
C ALA A 135 11.41 -23.17 5.24
N TYR A 136 11.71 -22.10 5.98
CA TYR A 136 12.37 -20.90 5.47
C TYR A 136 13.71 -20.69 6.17
N PRO A 137 14.77 -20.30 5.43
CA PRO A 137 16.11 -20.09 5.99
C PRO A 137 16.18 -18.92 6.98
N SER A 138 15.43 -17.84 6.71
CA SER A 138 15.41 -16.65 7.58
C SER A 138 14.05 -15.94 7.56
N ASN A 139 13.94 -14.92 8.39
CA ASN A 139 12.77 -14.03 8.44
C ASN A 139 12.56 -13.24 7.14
N TRP A 140 13.60 -13.04 6.33
CA TRP A 140 13.48 -12.44 5.00
C TRP A 140 12.63 -13.30 4.07
N GLU A 141 13.00 -14.58 3.91
CA GLU A 141 12.28 -15.49 3.02
C GLU A 141 10.87 -15.76 3.54
N LEU A 142 10.69 -15.90 4.86
CA LEU A 142 9.36 -16.11 5.45
C LEU A 142 8.44 -14.90 5.18
N SER A 143 8.92 -13.68 5.40
CA SER A 143 8.12 -12.47 5.19
C SER A 143 7.80 -12.24 3.71
N SER A 144 8.75 -12.50 2.82
CA SER A 144 8.55 -12.42 1.37
C SER A 144 7.54 -13.45 0.85
N ALA A 145 7.61 -14.68 1.34
CA ALA A 145 6.65 -15.73 0.99
C ALA A 145 5.24 -15.40 1.50
N ARG A 146 5.10 -14.80 2.68
CA ARG A 146 3.84 -14.34 3.25
C ARG A 146 3.19 -13.25 2.41
N SER A 147 3.95 -12.21 2.04
CA SER A 147 3.43 -11.14 1.19
C SER A 147 3.05 -11.66 -0.20
N LEU A 148 3.82 -12.56 -0.80
CA LEU A 148 3.48 -13.17 -2.09
C LEU A 148 2.19 -14.00 -2.02
N ASN A 149 2.00 -14.81 -0.97
CA ASN A 149 0.77 -15.57 -0.81
C ASN A 149 -0.45 -14.68 -0.58
N LEU A 150 -0.25 -13.53 0.09
CA LEU A 150 -1.30 -12.53 0.25
C LEU A 150 -1.67 -11.89 -1.10
N VAL A 151 -0.68 -11.52 -1.94
CA VAL A 151 -0.90 -11.02 -3.30
C VAL A 151 -1.75 -11.99 -4.10
N LYS A 152 -1.41 -13.28 -4.12
CA LYS A 152 -2.17 -14.31 -4.86
C LYS A 152 -3.63 -14.40 -4.40
N LEU A 153 -3.87 -14.31 -3.09
CA LEU A 153 -5.24 -14.33 -2.55
C LEU A 153 -6.01 -13.05 -2.89
N LEU A 154 -5.41 -11.87 -2.70
CA LEU A 154 -6.03 -10.59 -3.01
C LEU A 154 -6.33 -10.45 -4.50
N SER A 155 -5.36 -10.79 -5.37
CA SER A 155 -5.56 -10.82 -6.83
C SER A 155 -6.76 -11.69 -7.21
N LYS A 156 -6.85 -12.89 -6.64
CA LYS A 156 -7.99 -13.80 -6.85
C LYS A 156 -9.30 -13.20 -6.37
N TYR A 157 -9.35 -12.62 -5.16
CA TYR A 157 -10.57 -12.08 -4.58
C TYR A 157 -11.01 -10.76 -5.22
N ALA A 158 -10.06 -9.93 -5.60
CA ALA A 158 -10.33 -8.73 -6.38
C ALA A 158 -10.69 -9.04 -7.84
N GLY A 159 -10.39 -10.27 -8.34
CA GLY A 159 -10.56 -10.59 -9.76
C GLY A 159 -9.66 -9.74 -10.67
N MET A 160 -8.49 -9.34 -10.16
CA MET A 160 -7.54 -8.47 -10.83
C MET A 160 -6.26 -9.23 -11.19
N SER A 161 -5.61 -8.82 -12.29
CA SER A 161 -4.31 -9.39 -12.68
C SER A 161 -3.23 -9.08 -11.64
N GLU A 162 -2.35 -10.05 -11.38
CA GLU A 162 -1.19 -9.89 -10.48
C GLU A 162 -0.25 -8.76 -10.90
N LYS A 163 -0.30 -8.27 -12.14
CA LYS A 163 0.47 -7.11 -12.62
C LYS A 163 0.20 -5.81 -11.83
N HIS A 164 -0.94 -5.72 -11.17
CA HIS A 164 -1.31 -4.58 -10.33
C HIS A 164 -0.82 -4.71 -8.89
N PHE A 165 -0.11 -5.80 -8.58
CA PHE A 165 0.32 -6.12 -7.23
C PHE A 165 1.83 -6.17 -7.13
N SER A 166 2.37 -5.83 -5.97
CA SER A 166 3.76 -6.06 -5.59
C SER A 166 3.85 -6.70 -4.21
N ALA A 167 4.88 -7.52 -4.00
CA ALA A 167 5.12 -8.23 -2.75
C ALA A 167 6.53 -7.92 -2.23
N LEU A 168 6.62 -7.48 -0.97
CA LEU A 168 7.88 -7.18 -0.29
C LEU A 168 7.94 -7.89 1.07
N GLY A 169 9.11 -8.38 1.43
CA GLY A 169 9.38 -8.91 2.76
C GLY A 169 10.46 -8.10 3.43
N TYR A 170 10.25 -7.71 4.68
CA TYR A 170 11.21 -6.91 5.44
C TYR A 170 11.83 -7.68 6.64
N GLY A 171 11.43 -8.94 6.84
CA GLY A 171 11.88 -9.70 7.99
C GLY A 171 11.59 -8.97 9.30
N GLU A 172 12.56 -8.98 10.22
CA GLU A 172 12.54 -8.25 11.48
C GLU A 172 13.04 -6.79 11.40
N PHE A 173 13.51 -6.33 10.23
CA PHE A 173 14.29 -5.09 10.10
C PHE A 173 13.47 -3.80 10.03
N ARG A 174 12.14 -3.90 10.06
CA ARG A 174 11.24 -2.73 10.15
C ARG A 174 10.23 -2.92 11.28
N PRO A 175 10.67 -2.98 12.55
CA PRO A 175 9.77 -3.12 13.68
C PRO A 175 8.97 -1.83 13.90
N ILE A 176 7.71 -1.97 14.37
CA ILE A 176 6.93 -0.83 14.91
C ILE A 176 7.46 -0.48 16.29
N ILE A 177 7.77 -1.51 17.10
CA ILE A 177 8.33 -1.36 18.43
C ILE A 177 9.66 -2.08 18.47
N ASP A 178 10.72 -1.35 18.78
CA ASP A 178 12.04 -1.92 18.96
C ASP A 178 12.08 -2.71 20.27
N VAL A 179 12.23 -4.03 20.15
CA VAL A 179 12.23 -4.99 21.29
C VAL A 179 13.44 -4.79 22.19
N ASP A 180 14.56 -4.32 21.65
CA ASP A 180 15.81 -4.13 22.42
C ASP A 180 15.71 -2.95 23.40
N THR A 181 14.81 -2.01 23.15
CA THR A 181 14.54 -0.89 24.08
C THR A 181 13.74 -1.31 25.32
N LEU A 182 13.11 -2.49 25.30
CA LEU A 182 12.24 -2.97 26.36
C LEU A 182 12.99 -3.82 27.40
N ARG A 183 12.61 -3.70 28.68
CA ARG A 183 13.25 -4.43 29.78
C ARG A 183 12.49 -5.69 30.20
N HIS A 184 11.17 -5.63 30.19
CA HIS A 184 10.33 -6.72 30.70
C HIS A 184 9.92 -7.71 29.59
N SER A 185 9.98 -9.01 29.89
CA SER A 185 9.65 -10.09 28.95
C SER A 185 8.20 -10.00 28.41
N ALA A 186 7.25 -9.61 29.25
CA ALA A 186 5.87 -9.41 28.85
C ALA A 186 5.73 -8.32 27.79
N GLN A 187 6.39 -7.16 27.97
CA GLN A 187 6.42 -6.07 27.00
C GLN A 187 7.09 -6.48 25.69
N LYS A 188 8.19 -7.26 25.76
CA LYS A 188 8.85 -7.81 24.56
C LYS A 188 7.91 -8.72 23.77
N ASN A 189 7.14 -9.58 24.43
CA ASN A 189 6.21 -10.47 23.76
C ASN A 189 5.05 -9.70 23.09
N GLU A 190 4.56 -8.65 23.71
CA GLU A 190 3.55 -7.78 23.15
C GLU A 190 4.09 -7.02 21.93
N ALA A 191 5.29 -6.42 22.02
CA ALA A 191 5.97 -5.76 20.91
C ALA A 191 6.18 -6.71 19.73
N ARG A 192 6.62 -7.96 19.97
CA ARG A 192 6.73 -9.01 18.96
C ARG A 192 5.40 -9.31 18.29
N ALA A 193 4.32 -9.37 19.05
CA ALA A 193 2.99 -9.59 18.49
C ALA A 193 2.53 -8.45 17.56
N ILE A 194 2.89 -7.21 17.90
CA ILE A 194 2.62 -6.02 17.07
C ILE A 194 3.52 -6.02 15.83
N ASN A 195 4.78 -6.41 15.96
CA ASN A 195 5.73 -6.45 14.86
C ASN A 195 5.37 -7.53 13.82
N ARG A 196 4.80 -8.68 14.25
CA ARG A 196 4.26 -9.70 13.32
C ARG A 196 2.99 -9.20 12.66
N ARG A 197 3.13 -8.59 11.50
CA ARG A 197 2.05 -7.97 10.75
C ARG A 197 2.24 -8.14 9.25
N VAL A 198 1.18 -7.83 8.53
CA VAL A 198 1.21 -7.58 7.10
C VAL A 198 0.58 -6.22 6.84
N GLU A 199 1.15 -5.48 5.94
CA GLU A 199 0.63 -4.19 5.50
C GLU A 199 0.24 -4.30 4.02
N ILE A 200 -0.98 -3.89 3.69
CA ILE A 200 -1.49 -3.79 2.33
C ILE A 200 -1.60 -2.30 2.03
N TYR A 201 -0.92 -1.85 1.00
CA TYR A 201 -0.98 -0.47 0.52
C TYR A 201 -1.77 -0.44 -0.78
N LEU A 202 -2.73 0.45 -0.88
CA LEU A 202 -3.29 0.90 -2.14
C LEU A 202 -2.62 2.24 -2.46
N ASP A 203 -1.59 2.19 -3.28
CA ASP A 203 -0.77 3.34 -3.63
C ASP A 203 -1.24 3.97 -4.96
N ALA A 204 -1.37 5.29 -5.01
CA ALA A 204 -1.66 6.06 -6.21
C ALA A 204 -0.74 7.28 -6.28
N PHE A 205 0.10 7.35 -7.31
CA PHE A 205 1.09 8.42 -7.46
C PHE A 205 1.51 8.61 -8.91
N LEU A 206 2.03 9.79 -9.21
CA LEU A 206 2.53 10.10 -10.53
C LEU A 206 3.94 9.53 -10.74
N LYS A 207 4.14 8.89 -11.90
CA LYS A 207 5.46 8.50 -12.42
C LYS A 207 5.80 9.31 -13.65
N GLN A 208 7.06 9.79 -13.75
CA GLN A 208 7.56 10.46 -14.94
C GLN A 208 7.75 9.45 -16.08
N GLN A 209 7.33 9.81 -17.30
CA GLN A 209 7.66 9.07 -18.51
C GLN A 209 9.18 9.14 -18.72
N GLY A 210 9.85 7.99 -18.75
CA GLY A 210 11.30 7.92 -18.91
C GLY A 210 12.11 7.60 -17.65
N SER A 211 11.52 7.54 -16.46
CA SER A 211 12.14 6.93 -15.30
C SER A 211 12.05 5.40 -15.38
N VAL A 212 12.70 4.81 -16.40
CA VAL A 212 12.98 3.38 -16.38
C VAL A 212 13.97 3.19 -15.24
N GLY A 213 13.51 2.63 -14.14
CA GLY A 213 14.38 2.29 -13.02
C GLY A 213 15.47 1.33 -13.52
N ILE A 214 16.70 1.78 -13.38
CA ILE A 214 17.92 0.97 -13.49
C ILE A 214 18.00 0.13 -12.22
#